data_f9ebe51de93b799f46503442192e8128
#
_entry.id   f9ebe51de93b799f46503442192e8128
#
_cell.length_a   1.000
_cell.length_b   1.000
_cell.length_c   1.000
_cell.angle_alpha   90.00
_cell.angle_beta   90.00
_cell.angle_gamma   90.00
#
_symmetry.space_group_name_H-M   'P 1'
#
loop_
_entity.id
_entity.type
_entity.pdbx_description
1 polymer ?
#
loop_
_entity_poly.entity_id
_entity_poly.type
_entity_poly.pdbx_seq_one_letter_code
_entity_poly.pdbx_strand_id
1 'polypeptide(L)'
;MRTLFLLICTLCLFGCSGMPHAITPTTAPSQDTGSNLVYIVNHGWHTGIIVPAEKMNIYLPPLTERFKIGQWYEFGWGDKGFYQAQEITTGLTFQAMFWSSGAVMHVVSVPTSPEAFFTGSELFSLTLTDNGLSNMLTFIANSFERDEQNKIIPLRKGIYGDSQFYAATGRYYILNTCNKWTAKGLKSGGLNISPTLKLTSGSVMNYLKNNMINHQQDRAAFAK
;
A
#
# COMPACT_ATOMS: atom_id res chain seq x y z
N MET A 1 1.98 22.02 37.30
CA MET A 1 1.70 20.66 36.88
C MET A 1 0.63 20.57 35.78
N ARG A 2 -0.54 21.20 35.88
CA ARG A 2 -1.59 21.20 34.84
C ARG A 2 -1.13 21.78 33.50
N THR A 3 -0.38 22.88 33.51
CA THR A 3 0.17 23.51 32.28
C THR A 3 1.23 22.65 31.58
N LEU A 4 2.08 21.94 32.33
CA LEU A 4 3.07 21.02 31.79
C LEU A 4 2.41 19.79 31.14
N PHE A 5 1.33 19.27 31.75
CA PHE A 5 0.57 18.15 31.22
C PHE A 5 -0.15 18.52 29.92
N LEU A 6 -0.72 19.73 29.83
CA LEU A 6 -1.33 20.26 28.60
C LEU A 6 -0.29 20.47 27.47
N LEU A 7 0.92 20.91 27.80
CA LEU A 7 2.01 21.10 26.84
C LEU A 7 2.50 19.75 26.29
N ILE A 8 2.60 18.71 27.12
CA ILE A 8 2.96 17.36 26.70
C ILE A 8 1.87 16.75 25.83
N CYS A 9 0.59 16.94 26.17
CA CYS A 9 -0.52 16.47 25.34
C CYS A 9 -0.57 17.16 23.97
N THR A 10 -0.27 18.46 23.88
CA THR A 10 -0.22 19.18 22.59
C THR A 10 0.98 18.76 21.72
N LEU A 11 2.13 18.48 22.31
CA LEU A 11 3.30 17.96 21.58
C LEU A 11 3.08 16.55 21.01
N CYS A 12 2.28 15.71 21.69
CA CYS A 12 1.92 14.38 21.20
C CYS A 12 0.98 14.41 19.99
N LEU A 13 0.23 15.49 19.75
CA LEU A 13 -0.69 15.61 18.63
C LEU A 13 -0.01 15.90 17.27
N PHE A 14 1.20 16.42 17.26
CA PHE A 14 1.97 16.71 16.06
C PHE A 14 2.80 15.52 15.52
N GLY A 15 2.88 14.42 16.27
CA GLY A 15 3.75 13.27 15.95
C GLY A 15 3.12 12.12 15.16
N CYS A 16 1.83 12.14 14.84
CA CYS A 16 1.10 10.95 14.37
C CYS A 16 0.86 10.84 12.85
N SER A 17 1.56 11.58 12.01
CA SER A 17 1.51 11.37 10.57
C SER A 17 2.65 10.46 10.12
N GLY A 18 2.46 9.14 10.26
CA GLY A 18 3.47 8.16 9.85
C GLY A 18 3.74 8.20 8.34
N MET A 19 5.02 8.30 7.97
CA MET A 19 5.48 8.11 6.58
C MET A 19 5.19 6.68 6.11
N PRO A 20 5.02 6.43 4.78
CA PRO A 20 4.82 7.42 3.72
C PRO A 20 3.45 8.11 3.82
N HIS A 21 3.36 9.34 3.31
CA HIS A 21 2.11 10.12 3.32
C HIS A 21 1.26 9.84 2.10
N ALA A 22 -0.06 9.72 2.28
CA ALA A 22 -1.00 9.67 1.16
C ALA A 22 -0.92 10.96 0.33
N ILE A 23 -1.01 10.83 -0.99
CA ILE A 23 -1.20 11.96 -1.89
C ILE A 23 -2.63 12.46 -1.72
N THR A 24 -2.80 13.74 -1.46
CA THR A 24 -4.14 14.34 -1.42
C THR A 24 -4.54 14.73 -2.84
N PRO A 25 -5.61 14.13 -3.40
CA PRO A 25 -6.09 14.52 -4.72
C PRO A 25 -6.45 16.02 -4.72
N THR A 26 -6.00 16.74 -5.74
CA THR A 26 -6.29 18.18 -5.92
C THR A 26 -7.72 18.43 -6.40
N THR A 27 -8.39 17.40 -6.90
CA THR A 27 -9.79 17.45 -7.33
C THR A 27 -10.64 16.61 -6.38
N ALA A 28 -11.87 17.08 -6.14
CA ALA A 28 -12.86 16.27 -5.41
C ALA A 28 -12.98 14.86 -6.05
N PRO A 29 -13.33 13.82 -5.28
CA PRO A 29 -13.56 12.50 -5.82
C PRO A 29 -14.55 12.64 -7.00
N SER A 30 -14.08 12.36 -8.22
CA SER A 30 -14.98 12.38 -9.38
C SER A 30 -15.84 11.11 -9.29
N GLN A 31 -17.12 11.24 -9.64
CA GLN A 31 -18.00 10.08 -9.84
C GLN A 31 -17.65 9.31 -11.14
N ASP A 32 -16.65 9.79 -11.89
CA ASP A 32 -16.13 9.13 -13.06
C ASP A 32 -15.49 7.80 -12.67
N THR A 33 -16.07 6.72 -13.15
CA THR A 33 -15.48 5.40 -13.10
C THR A 33 -14.31 5.40 -14.07
N GLY A 34 -13.10 5.44 -13.53
CA GLY A 34 -11.89 5.34 -14.34
C GLY A 34 -11.79 4.02 -15.10
N SER A 35 -10.92 3.96 -16.06
CA SER A 35 -10.64 2.78 -16.90
C SER A 35 -9.40 2.00 -16.44
N ASN A 36 -8.63 2.53 -15.48
CA ASN A 36 -7.37 1.92 -15.07
C ASN A 36 -7.60 0.87 -13.99
N LEU A 37 -7.50 -0.39 -14.37
CA LEU A 37 -7.67 -1.52 -13.48
C LEU A 37 -6.48 -1.66 -12.53
N VAL A 38 -6.77 -1.82 -11.24
CA VAL A 38 -5.82 -2.16 -10.18
C VAL A 38 -6.45 -3.17 -9.24
N TYR A 39 -5.64 -3.87 -8.44
CA TYR A 39 -6.16 -4.87 -7.51
C TYR A 39 -5.60 -4.65 -6.11
N ILE A 40 -6.36 -5.11 -5.11
CA ILE A 40 -5.90 -5.29 -3.73
C ILE A 40 -5.96 -6.78 -3.44
N VAL A 41 -4.82 -7.34 -3.05
CA VAL A 41 -4.71 -8.73 -2.62
C VAL A 41 -4.67 -8.81 -1.10
N ASN A 42 -5.39 -9.78 -0.53
CA ASN A 42 -5.41 -10.07 0.90
C ASN A 42 -4.70 -11.41 1.16
N HIS A 43 -3.56 -11.33 1.84
CA HIS A 43 -2.76 -12.48 2.30
C HIS A 43 -3.13 -12.94 3.71
N GLY A 44 -4.35 -12.64 4.19
CA GLY A 44 -4.84 -12.97 5.53
C GLY A 44 -4.52 -11.88 6.55
N TRP A 45 -3.27 -11.64 6.88
CA TRP A 45 -2.84 -10.62 7.85
C TRP A 45 -2.39 -9.30 7.19
N HIS A 46 -2.10 -9.30 5.91
CA HIS A 46 -1.51 -8.22 5.11
C HIS A 46 -2.27 -8.02 3.80
N THR A 47 -2.30 -6.77 3.32
CA THR A 47 -2.83 -6.44 2.00
C THR A 47 -1.74 -5.83 1.12
N GLY A 48 -1.72 -6.23 -0.17
CA GLY A 48 -0.85 -5.68 -1.22
C GLY A 48 -1.66 -4.87 -2.24
N ILE A 49 -0.98 -3.94 -2.92
CA ILE A 49 -1.52 -3.19 -4.06
C ILE A 49 -0.91 -3.74 -5.34
N ILE A 50 -1.75 -4.11 -6.32
CA ILE A 50 -1.30 -4.62 -7.61
C ILE A 50 -1.66 -3.59 -8.68
N VAL A 51 -0.66 -3.18 -9.44
CA VAL A 51 -0.80 -2.18 -10.52
C VAL A 51 -0.16 -2.68 -11.82
N PRO A 52 -0.58 -2.17 -13.01
CA PRO A 52 0.05 -2.51 -14.27
C PRO A 52 1.55 -2.15 -14.28
N ALA A 53 2.40 -3.12 -14.64
CA ALA A 53 3.86 -2.96 -14.62
C ALA A 53 4.29 -1.84 -15.58
N GLU A 54 3.72 -1.77 -16.79
CA GLU A 54 4.03 -0.74 -17.78
C GLU A 54 3.83 0.69 -17.25
N LYS A 55 2.76 0.90 -16.45
CA LYS A 55 2.46 2.21 -15.86
C LYS A 55 3.42 2.53 -14.72
N MET A 56 3.73 1.53 -13.87
CA MET A 56 4.66 1.70 -12.75
C MET A 56 6.09 1.94 -13.20
N ASN A 57 6.54 1.35 -14.31
CA ASN A 57 7.86 1.50 -14.87
C ASN A 57 8.19 2.95 -15.27
N ILE A 58 7.18 3.79 -15.53
CA ILE A 58 7.35 5.23 -15.78
C ILE A 58 7.82 5.94 -14.50
N TYR A 59 7.35 5.51 -13.33
CA TYR A 59 7.68 6.10 -12.02
C TYR A 59 8.91 5.47 -11.38
N LEU A 60 9.15 4.18 -11.66
CA LEU A 60 10.26 3.39 -11.14
C LEU A 60 10.96 2.60 -12.27
N PRO A 61 11.68 3.27 -13.18
CA PRO A 61 12.38 2.60 -14.29
C PRO A 61 13.29 1.43 -13.88
N PRO A 62 13.98 1.45 -12.70
CA PRO A 62 14.82 0.32 -12.29
C PRO A 62 14.08 -1.01 -12.12
N LEU A 63 12.74 -1.00 -11.94
CA LEU A 63 11.96 -2.23 -11.89
C LEU A 63 11.94 -2.96 -13.22
N THR A 64 12.01 -2.25 -14.36
CA THR A 64 12.11 -2.85 -15.70
C THR A 64 13.39 -3.68 -15.88
N GLU A 65 14.49 -3.21 -15.30
CA GLU A 65 15.77 -3.92 -15.36
C GLU A 65 15.75 -5.18 -14.50
N ARG A 66 15.08 -5.11 -13.33
CA ARG A 66 15.00 -6.22 -12.39
C ARG A 66 13.95 -7.26 -12.79
N PHE A 67 12.79 -6.84 -13.30
CA PHE A 67 11.65 -7.69 -13.61
C PHE A 67 11.31 -7.66 -15.10
N LYS A 68 11.87 -8.59 -15.87
CA LYS A 68 11.77 -8.57 -17.34
C LYS A 68 10.43 -9.07 -17.90
N ILE A 69 9.63 -9.80 -17.10
CA ILE A 69 8.46 -10.58 -17.62
C ILE A 69 7.15 -10.16 -16.92
N GLY A 70 7.15 -9.21 -15.99
CA GLY A 70 5.96 -8.83 -15.23
C GLY A 70 4.95 -8.05 -16.08
N GLN A 71 3.69 -8.50 -16.11
CA GLN A 71 2.58 -7.70 -16.61
C GLN A 71 2.02 -6.77 -15.52
N TRP A 72 2.15 -7.21 -14.26
CA TRP A 72 1.72 -6.49 -13.08
C TRP A 72 2.82 -6.53 -12.02
N TYR A 73 2.80 -5.56 -11.11
CA TYR A 73 3.59 -5.61 -9.90
C TYR A 73 2.67 -5.56 -8.69
N GLU A 74 2.91 -6.47 -7.73
CA GLU A 74 2.36 -6.35 -6.39
C GLU A 74 3.35 -5.61 -5.49
N PHE A 75 2.84 -4.70 -4.70
CA PHE A 75 3.58 -3.91 -3.71
C PHE A 75 3.03 -4.16 -2.31
N GLY A 76 3.92 -4.55 -1.41
CA GLY A 76 3.67 -4.63 0.02
C GLY A 76 4.69 -3.80 0.79
N TRP A 77 4.22 -3.04 1.78
CA TRP A 77 5.06 -2.24 2.67
C TRP A 77 4.96 -2.78 4.09
N GLY A 78 6.07 -2.84 4.82
CA GLY A 78 6.02 -3.32 6.19
C GLY A 78 7.35 -3.24 6.94
N ASP A 79 7.41 -3.87 8.12
CA ASP A 79 8.59 -3.90 8.96
C ASP A 79 9.73 -4.69 8.33
N LYS A 80 10.95 -4.15 8.41
CA LYS A 80 12.16 -4.76 7.85
C LYS A 80 12.49 -6.12 8.49
N GLY A 81 12.38 -6.22 9.80
CA GLY A 81 12.69 -7.45 10.54
C GLY A 81 11.64 -8.53 10.28
N PHE A 82 10.37 -8.15 10.36
CA PHE A 82 9.24 -9.07 10.18
C PHE A 82 9.17 -9.65 8.76
N TYR A 83 9.24 -8.80 7.73
CA TYR A 83 9.15 -9.23 6.34
C TYR A 83 10.36 -10.04 5.87
N GLN A 84 11.51 -9.84 6.50
CA GLN A 84 12.75 -10.52 6.12
C GLN A 84 13.06 -11.74 7.02
N ALA A 85 12.23 -12.05 7.99
CA ALA A 85 12.40 -13.24 8.83
C ALA A 85 12.10 -14.52 8.05
N GLN A 86 12.83 -15.59 8.37
CA GLN A 86 12.55 -16.93 7.83
C GLN A 86 11.32 -17.57 8.49
N GLU A 87 11.10 -17.22 9.77
CA GLU A 87 9.94 -17.66 10.56
C GLU A 87 9.33 -16.46 11.28
N ILE A 88 7.99 -16.37 11.26
CA ILE A 88 7.24 -15.33 11.98
C ILE A 88 7.01 -15.82 13.40
N THR A 89 7.71 -15.21 14.35
CA THR A 89 7.54 -15.49 15.78
C THR A 89 6.75 -14.38 16.48
N THR A 90 6.15 -14.70 17.64
CA THR A 90 5.46 -13.70 18.47
C THR A 90 6.41 -12.56 18.90
N GLY A 91 7.69 -12.90 19.14
CA GLY A 91 8.72 -11.92 19.47
C GLY A 91 9.01 -10.94 18.33
N LEU A 92 9.10 -11.43 17.09
CA LEU A 92 9.28 -10.58 15.90
C LEU A 92 8.08 -9.67 15.66
N THR A 93 6.86 -10.18 15.85
CA THR A 93 5.63 -9.37 15.74
C THR A 93 5.63 -8.25 16.77
N PHE A 94 6.00 -8.56 18.01
CA PHE A 94 6.10 -7.58 19.09
C PHE A 94 7.20 -6.54 18.82
N GLN A 95 8.37 -7.00 18.35
CA GLN A 95 9.47 -6.12 17.96
C GLN A 95 9.09 -5.17 16.82
N ALA A 96 8.40 -5.66 15.78
CA ALA A 96 7.91 -4.83 14.68
C ALA A 96 6.93 -3.75 15.16
N MET A 97 6.04 -4.08 16.10
CA MET A 97 5.06 -3.14 16.64
C MET A 97 5.66 -2.00 17.46
N PHE A 98 6.76 -2.26 18.18
CA PHE A 98 7.30 -1.31 19.16
C PHE A 98 8.73 -0.86 18.88
N TRP A 99 9.56 -1.65 18.19
CA TRP A 99 10.99 -1.41 17.97
C TRP A 99 11.44 -1.68 16.53
N SER A 100 10.63 -1.28 15.55
CA SER A 100 10.99 -1.44 14.14
C SER A 100 12.33 -0.77 13.82
N SER A 101 13.22 -1.51 13.15
CA SER A 101 14.51 -1.01 12.65
C SER A 101 14.40 -0.26 11.32
N GLY A 102 13.22 -0.17 10.74
CA GLY A 102 12.96 0.48 9.47
C GLY A 102 11.86 -0.23 8.68
N ALA A 103 11.50 0.31 7.53
CA ALA A 103 10.51 -0.28 6.63
C ALA A 103 11.17 -0.88 5.39
N VAL A 104 10.46 -1.81 4.76
CA VAL A 104 10.80 -2.37 3.45
C VAL A 104 9.60 -2.35 2.53
N MET A 105 9.90 -2.25 1.24
CA MET A 105 8.96 -2.48 0.15
C MET A 105 9.23 -3.87 -0.43
N HIS A 106 8.24 -4.74 -0.44
CA HIS A 106 8.25 -6.01 -1.16
C HIS A 106 7.61 -5.81 -2.53
N VAL A 107 8.32 -6.13 -3.60
CA VAL A 107 7.83 -6.04 -4.98
C VAL A 107 7.82 -7.44 -5.57
N VAL A 108 6.68 -7.85 -6.09
CA VAL A 108 6.51 -9.15 -6.77
C VAL A 108 6.14 -8.90 -8.22
N SER A 109 6.87 -9.53 -9.13
CA SER A 109 6.53 -9.57 -10.55
C SER A 109 5.45 -10.61 -10.80
N VAL A 110 4.33 -10.19 -11.35
CA VAL A 110 3.18 -11.03 -11.68
C VAL A 110 3.10 -11.19 -13.20
N PRO A 111 3.49 -12.36 -13.76
CA PRO A 111 3.64 -12.55 -15.20
C PRO A 111 2.32 -12.83 -15.93
N THR A 112 1.26 -13.13 -15.19
CA THR A 112 -0.07 -13.44 -15.71
C THR A 112 -1.11 -12.48 -15.14
N SER A 113 -2.41 -12.76 -15.34
CA SER A 113 -3.43 -11.98 -14.63
C SER A 113 -3.31 -12.18 -13.11
N PRO A 114 -3.62 -11.16 -12.31
CA PRO A 114 -3.61 -11.29 -10.84
C PRO A 114 -4.50 -12.41 -10.33
N GLU A 115 -5.65 -12.65 -10.97
CA GLU A 115 -6.58 -13.74 -10.60
C GLU A 115 -5.96 -15.13 -10.77
N ALA A 116 -5.19 -15.31 -11.84
CA ALA A 116 -4.51 -16.58 -12.09
C ALA A 116 -3.29 -16.80 -11.18
N PHE A 117 -2.62 -15.71 -10.79
CA PHE A 117 -1.43 -15.79 -9.94
C PHE A 117 -1.77 -15.97 -8.45
N PHE A 118 -2.80 -15.28 -7.94
CA PHE A 118 -3.20 -15.27 -6.53
C PHE A 118 -4.42 -16.17 -6.24
N THR A 119 -4.47 -17.37 -6.80
CA THR A 119 -5.63 -18.28 -6.68
C THR A 119 -6.00 -18.64 -5.24
N GLY A 120 -5.06 -18.57 -4.29
CA GLY A 120 -5.30 -18.85 -2.86
C GLY A 120 -5.58 -17.64 -2.00
N SER A 121 -5.64 -16.43 -2.57
CA SER A 121 -5.83 -15.17 -1.86
C SER A 121 -7.15 -14.51 -2.26
N GLU A 122 -7.76 -13.77 -1.33
CA GLU A 122 -8.88 -12.92 -1.65
C GLU A 122 -8.39 -11.71 -2.46
N LEU A 123 -8.92 -11.53 -3.66
CA LEU A 123 -8.55 -10.47 -4.57
C LEU A 123 -9.73 -9.52 -4.80
N PHE A 124 -9.44 -8.23 -4.80
CA PHE A 124 -10.43 -7.19 -5.06
C PHE A 124 -9.97 -6.29 -6.20
N SER A 125 -10.73 -6.21 -7.28
CA SER A 125 -10.45 -5.33 -8.42
C SER A 125 -11.20 -4.01 -8.31
N LEU A 126 -10.57 -2.92 -8.72
CA LEU A 126 -11.19 -1.61 -8.82
C LEU A 126 -10.61 -0.84 -10.01
N THR A 127 -11.38 0.12 -10.52
CA THR A 127 -10.94 1.01 -11.61
C THR A 127 -10.69 2.41 -11.08
N LEU A 128 -9.56 3.01 -11.47
CA LEU A 128 -9.18 4.37 -11.10
C LEU A 128 -9.23 5.28 -12.32
N THR A 129 -9.52 6.56 -12.11
CA THR A 129 -9.30 7.60 -13.11
C THR A 129 -7.80 7.73 -13.42
N ASP A 130 -7.42 8.39 -14.51
CA ASP A 130 -5.99 8.62 -14.84
C ASP A 130 -5.26 9.38 -13.72
N ASN A 131 -5.89 10.40 -13.16
CA ASN A 131 -5.35 11.14 -12.02
C ASN A 131 -5.24 10.25 -10.76
N GLY A 132 -6.25 9.42 -10.50
CA GLY A 132 -6.24 8.48 -9.39
C GLY A 132 -5.11 7.46 -9.50
N LEU A 133 -4.93 6.86 -10.68
CA LEU A 133 -3.81 5.95 -10.93
C LEU A 133 -2.47 6.69 -10.76
N SER A 134 -2.29 7.86 -11.38
CA SER A 134 -1.06 8.65 -11.28
C SER A 134 -0.69 8.96 -9.82
N ASN A 135 -1.66 9.38 -9.01
CA ASN A 135 -1.45 9.66 -7.59
C ASN A 135 -1.11 8.39 -6.80
N MET A 136 -1.76 7.26 -7.08
CA MET A 136 -1.44 5.97 -6.45
C MET A 136 -0.02 5.52 -6.80
N LEU A 137 0.37 5.59 -8.07
CA LEU A 137 1.73 5.24 -8.53
C LEU A 137 2.78 6.16 -7.91
N THR A 138 2.50 7.46 -7.82
CA THR A 138 3.36 8.44 -7.13
C THR A 138 3.50 8.09 -5.65
N PHE A 139 2.42 7.74 -4.96
CA PHE A 139 2.45 7.29 -3.56
C PHE A 139 3.33 6.05 -3.39
N ILE A 140 3.18 5.06 -4.27
CA ILE A 140 4.01 3.84 -4.25
C ILE A 140 5.48 4.20 -4.47
N ALA A 141 5.79 5.02 -5.48
CA ALA A 141 7.17 5.44 -5.80
C ALA A 141 7.82 6.22 -4.64
N ASN A 142 7.06 7.09 -3.96
CA ASN A 142 7.52 7.85 -2.79
C ASN A 142 7.66 6.99 -1.52
N SER A 143 7.16 5.76 -1.53
CA SER A 143 7.35 4.82 -0.43
C SER A 143 8.71 4.14 -0.44
N PHE A 144 9.48 4.25 -1.52
CA PHE A 144 10.85 3.73 -1.60
C PHE A 144 11.84 4.73 -1.00
N GLU A 145 12.77 4.22 -0.20
CA GLU A 145 13.96 4.98 0.19
C GLU A 145 14.93 5.05 -1.00
N ARG A 146 15.64 6.16 -1.11
CA ARG A 146 16.58 6.42 -2.22
C ARG A 146 17.96 6.73 -1.67
N ASP A 147 18.98 6.32 -2.42
CA ASP A 147 20.36 6.65 -2.15
C ASP A 147 20.70 8.11 -2.56
N GLU A 148 21.96 8.49 -2.38
CA GLU A 148 22.48 9.81 -2.75
C GLU A 148 22.37 10.12 -4.26
N GLN A 149 22.29 9.09 -5.10
CA GLN A 149 22.09 9.19 -6.55
C GLN A 149 20.60 9.12 -6.95
N ASN A 150 19.70 9.24 -5.98
CA ASN A 150 18.22 9.16 -6.17
C ASN A 150 17.73 7.81 -6.73
N LYS A 151 18.47 6.71 -6.53
CA LYS A 151 18.10 5.36 -6.93
C LYS A 151 17.44 4.63 -5.77
N ILE A 152 16.45 3.76 -6.09
CA ILE A 152 15.85 2.85 -5.09
C ILE A 152 16.89 1.83 -4.64
N ILE A 153 16.94 1.54 -3.34
CA ILE A 153 17.96 0.70 -2.71
C ILE A 153 17.49 -0.74 -2.65
N PRO A 154 18.01 -1.66 -3.50
CA PRO A 154 17.65 -3.06 -3.44
C PRO A 154 18.24 -3.71 -2.19
N LEU A 155 17.48 -4.61 -1.58
CA LEU A 155 17.90 -5.44 -0.47
C LEU A 155 18.04 -6.90 -0.94
N ARG A 156 17.51 -7.86 -0.19
CA ARG A 156 17.55 -9.27 -0.55
C ARG A 156 16.38 -9.66 -1.47
N LYS A 157 16.45 -10.87 -2.04
CA LYS A 157 15.36 -11.53 -2.75
C LYS A 157 14.09 -11.58 -1.87
N GLY A 158 12.93 -11.45 -2.49
CA GLY A 158 11.64 -11.55 -1.82
C GLY A 158 11.27 -12.97 -1.40
N ILE A 159 10.07 -13.13 -0.81
CA ILE A 159 9.66 -14.37 -0.13
C ILE A 159 8.86 -15.33 -1.01
N TYR A 160 8.31 -14.88 -2.14
CA TYR A 160 7.61 -15.72 -3.11
C TYR A 160 7.69 -15.16 -4.52
N GLY A 161 7.53 -16.03 -5.51
CA GLY A 161 7.60 -15.67 -6.91
C GLY A 161 8.92 -15.04 -7.32
N ASP A 162 8.93 -14.33 -8.45
CA ASP A 162 10.03 -13.43 -8.80
C ASP A 162 9.85 -12.10 -8.08
N SER A 163 10.52 -11.94 -6.96
CA SER A 163 10.31 -10.81 -6.05
C SER A 163 11.61 -10.29 -5.45
N GLN A 164 11.56 -9.04 -4.97
CA GLN A 164 12.69 -8.32 -4.43
C GLN A 164 12.22 -7.41 -3.28
N PHE A 165 13.01 -7.34 -2.21
CA PHE A 165 12.87 -6.31 -1.19
C PHE A 165 13.71 -5.08 -1.54
N TYR A 166 13.16 -3.91 -1.21
CA TYR A 166 13.83 -2.61 -1.30
C TYR A 166 13.71 -1.88 0.04
N ALA A 167 14.66 -0.98 0.33
CA ALA A 167 14.52 -0.07 1.46
C ALA A 167 13.30 0.85 1.23
N ALA A 168 12.55 1.12 2.29
CA ALA A 168 11.34 1.93 2.23
C ALA A 168 11.37 3.08 3.24
N THR A 169 10.68 4.17 2.89
CA THR A 169 10.52 5.33 3.77
C THR A 169 9.58 5.02 4.94
N GLY A 170 9.80 5.69 6.06
CA GLY A 170 8.97 5.59 7.24
C GLY A 170 9.38 4.48 8.20
N ARG A 171 8.58 4.30 9.24
CA ARG A 171 8.77 3.27 10.26
C ARG A 171 7.47 2.54 10.49
N TYR A 172 7.57 1.22 10.61
CA TYR A 172 6.44 0.38 11.01
C TYR A 172 6.22 0.52 12.53
N TYR A 173 4.98 0.63 12.96
CA TYR A 173 4.56 0.55 14.35
C TYR A 173 3.05 0.30 14.41
N ILE A 174 2.51 0.02 15.62
CA ILE A 174 1.12 -0.43 15.81
C ILE A 174 0.06 0.48 15.16
N LEU A 175 0.33 1.79 15.03
CA LEU A 175 -0.58 2.74 14.37
C LEU A 175 -0.14 3.12 12.94
N ASN A 176 0.92 2.47 12.40
CA ASN A 176 1.40 2.65 11.03
C ASN A 176 1.78 1.29 10.43
N THR A 177 0.77 0.50 10.14
CA THR A 177 0.87 -0.88 9.67
C THR A 177 0.88 -0.98 8.15
N CYS A 178 1.19 -2.15 7.61
CA CYS A 178 1.07 -2.49 6.19
C CYS A 178 -0.33 -2.19 5.63
N ASN A 179 -1.37 -2.54 6.37
CA ASN A 179 -2.75 -2.32 5.94
C ASN A 179 -3.12 -0.82 5.91
N LYS A 180 -2.58 -0.03 6.85
CA LYS A 180 -2.71 1.43 6.79
C LYS A 180 -2.00 2.00 5.58
N TRP A 181 -0.84 1.45 5.17
CA TRP A 181 -0.15 1.84 3.95
C TRP A 181 -1.02 1.57 2.72
N THR A 182 -1.64 0.39 2.61
CA THR A 182 -2.60 0.08 1.53
C THR A 182 -3.77 1.07 1.52
N ALA A 183 -4.34 1.41 2.68
CA ALA A 183 -5.41 2.40 2.77
C ALA A 183 -4.96 3.81 2.33
N LYS A 184 -3.70 4.19 2.58
CA LYS A 184 -3.11 5.44 2.05
C LYS A 184 -2.97 5.42 0.53
N GLY A 185 -2.58 4.27 -0.05
CA GLY A 185 -2.56 4.08 -1.50
C GLY A 185 -3.95 4.22 -2.12
N LEU A 186 -4.97 3.59 -1.53
CA LEU A 186 -6.35 3.72 -1.95
C LEU A 186 -6.85 5.17 -1.86
N LYS A 187 -6.52 5.88 -0.77
CA LYS A 187 -6.83 7.31 -0.62
C LYS A 187 -6.15 8.14 -1.70
N SER A 188 -4.88 7.86 -2.01
CA SER A 188 -4.13 8.52 -3.09
C SER A 188 -4.80 8.27 -4.45
N GLY A 189 -5.34 7.06 -4.65
CA GLY A 189 -6.13 6.69 -5.83
C GLY A 189 -7.50 7.36 -5.93
N GLY A 190 -7.86 8.22 -4.96
CA GLY A 190 -9.11 8.99 -4.99
C GLY A 190 -10.26 8.36 -4.21
N LEU A 191 -10.05 7.23 -3.53
CA LEU A 191 -11.12 6.60 -2.74
C LEU A 191 -11.36 7.40 -1.44
N ASN A 192 -12.62 7.52 -1.04
CA ASN A 192 -13.01 8.16 0.22
C ASN A 192 -12.78 7.24 1.43
N ILE A 193 -11.53 6.87 1.65
CA ILE A 193 -11.10 6.02 2.76
C ILE A 193 -10.30 6.82 3.79
N SER A 194 -10.62 6.64 5.08
CA SER A 194 -9.79 7.15 6.17
C SER A 194 -8.74 6.10 6.57
N PRO A 195 -7.44 6.34 6.34
CA PRO A 195 -6.40 5.38 6.71
C PRO A 195 -6.21 5.20 8.21
N THR A 196 -6.69 6.12 9.04
CA THR A 196 -6.37 6.20 10.49
C THR A 196 -6.65 4.90 11.24
N LEU A 197 -7.79 4.26 10.94
CA LEU A 197 -8.23 3.03 11.61
C LEU A 197 -8.16 1.79 10.70
N LYS A 198 -7.47 1.85 9.57
CA LYS A 198 -7.29 0.72 8.66
C LYS A 198 -6.02 -0.07 9.03
N LEU A 199 -6.00 -0.65 10.21
CA LEU A 199 -4.82 -1.31 10.78
C LEU A 199 -4.74 -2.80 10.48
N THR A 200 -5.85 -3.43 10.06
CA THR A 200 -5.94 -4.85 9.72
C THR A 200 -6.37 -5.07 8.28
N SER A 201 -6.03 -6.21 7.69
CA SER A 201 -6.46 -6.60 6.34
C SER A 201 -7.99 -6.59 6.22
N GLY A 202 -8.69 -7.15 7.20
CA GLY A 202 -10.15 -7.15 7.25
C GLY A 202 -10.76 -5.74 7.23
N SER A 203 -10.12 -4.76 7.89
CA SER A 203 -10.62 -3.38 7.88
C SER A 203 -10.51 -2.70 6.51
N VAL A 204 -9.51 -3.08 5.70
CA VAL A 204 -9.35 -2.60 4.32
C VAL A 204 -10.34 -3.31 3.39
N MET A 205 -10.40 -4.66 3.47
CA MET A 205 -11.27 -5.46 2.61
C MET A 205 -12.76 -5.17 2.85
N ASN A 206 -13.18 -5.01 4.10
CA ASN A 206 -14.56 -4.62 4.42
C ASN A 206 -14.93 -3.24 3.86
N TYR A 207 -13.98 -2.29 3.89
CA TYR A 207 -14.21 -1.00 3.25
C TYR A 207 -14.44 -1.17 1.75
N LEU A 208 -13.61 -1.94 1.06
CA LEU A 208 -13.74 -2.17 -0.38
C LEU A 208 -15.07 -2.84 -0.72
N LYS A 209 -15.42 -3.92 -0.03
CA LYS A 209 -16.68 -4.64 -0.23
C LYS A 209 -17.91 -3.72 -0.06
N ASN A 210 -17.97 -2.99 1.03
CA ASN A 210 -19.13 -2.13 1.35
C ASN A 210 -19.32 -1.00 0.34
N ASN A 211 -18.21 -0.38 -0.14
CA ASN A 211 -18.31 0.73 -1.09
C ASN A 211 -18.62 0.26 -2.52
N MET A 212 -18.17 -0.94 -2.91
CA MET A 212 -18.46 -1.45 -4.27
C MET A 212 -19.89 -1.99 -4.40
N ILE A 213 -20.45 -2.61 -3.36
CA ILE A 213 -21.86 -3.02 -3.36
C ILE A 213 -22.77 -1.80 -3.53
N ASN A 214 -22.47 -0.70 -2.83
CA ASN A 214 -23.23 0.54 -2.94
C ASN A 214 -23.15 1.12 -4.37
N HIS A 215 -21.97 1.18 -4.98
CA HIS A 215 -21.81 1.66 -6.35
C HIS A 215 -22.52 0.79 -7.40
N GLN A 216 -22.59 -0.54 -7.22
CA GLN A 216 -23.33 -1.41 -8.12
C GLN A 216 -24.86 -1.22 -7.97
N GLN A 217 -25.34 -1.03 -6.75
CA GLN A 217 -26.75 -0.77 -6.48
C GLN A 217 -27.21 0.59 -7.03
N ASP A 218 -26.40 1.63 -6.86
CA ASP A 218 -26.67 2.97 -7.41
C ASP A 218 -26.74 2.92 -8.93
N ARG A 219 -25.79 2.23 -9.60
CA ARG A 219 -25.82 2.05 -11.07
C ARG A 219 -27.07 1.32 -11.56
N ALA A 220 -27.48 0.28 -10.86
CA ALA A 220 -28.69 -0.46 -11.21
C ALA A 220 -29.98 0.37 -11.00
N ALA A 221 -29.97 1.32 -10.07
CA ALA A 221 -31.07 2.25 -9.82
C ALA A 221 -31.19 3.35 -10.90
N PHE A 222 -30.06 3.83 -11.44
CA PHE A 222 -30.03 4.85 -12.51
C PHE A 222 -30.22 4.27 -13.93
N ALA A 223 -30.13 2.94 -14.10
CA ALA A 223 -30.33 2.25 -15.38
C ALA A 223 -31.78 1.81 -15.64
N LYS A 224 -32.68 2.12 -14.71
CA LYS A 224 -34.16 1.93 -14.83
C LYS A 224 -34.85 3.26 -15.05
#